data_afe0cf16b0104465aa2744ed46d8d6e7
#
_entry.id   afe0cf16b0104465aa2744ed46d8d6e7
#
_cell.length_a   1.000
_cell.length_b   1.000
_cell.length_c   1.000
_cell.angle_alpha   90.00
_cell.angle_beta   90.00
_cell.angle_gamma   90.00
#
_symmetry.space_group_name_H-M   'P 1'
#
loop_
_entity.id
_entity.type
_entity.pdbx_description
1 polymer ?
#
loop_
_entity_poly.entity_id
_entity_poly.type
_entity_poly.pdbx_seq_one_letter_code
_entity_poly.pdbx_strand_id
1 'polypeptide(L)'
;MKCWQKVFSCLVSLVIVSLQLSCGDSSGPDNAAATITAHSSTTLTGAAGSQVSELPSVIVFDQNGAAVAGVHVTFAVTSGGGSITGANATTSADGIATVGGWTLGSSFGTNTLTATAGSLPAVTFTANGVDPCEAKATHTIGSTTNGGLTVSDCKFADGTFVDFYDVTISTDGTYVFNQKSGAFDTFLILYFVSGDPIAVNDDFGTGSDSRIKAIIPAGSYIIGANSYNVSTGSYTLTSATDAASITNCETVFVVPGTGTTQTLETSDCSRGGFYEDRYFIYLTTGQAITASMNSTSIDSYLAVYRRNQDLTDTLLAQNDNKDGTTNDAQVLFTAPSNGFYFIATTSSNAGATGAYSFSVR
;
A
#
# COMPACT_ATOMS: atom_id res chain seq x y z
N MET A 1 9.83 -47.86 -38.01
CA MET A 1 10.73 -49.01 -37.74
C MET A 1 10.99 -49.72 -39.08
N LYS A 2 12.24 -49.91 -39.43
CA LYS A 2 12.71 -50.46 -40.72
C LYS A 2 12.32 -51.90 -40.87
N CYS A 3 11.58 -52.25 -41.93
CA CYS A 3 11.32 -53.63 -42.38
C CYS A 3 12.52 -54.13 -43.20
N TRP A 4 13.25 -55.17 -42.71
CA TRP A 4 14.40 -55.75 -43.40
C TRP A 4 13.95 -56.92 -44.19
N GLN A 5 14.34 -56.96 -45.48
CA GLN A 5 14.22 -58.07 -46.45
C GLN A 5 15.05 -59.22 -46.03
N LYS A 6 14.51 -60.46 -46.20
CA LYS A 6 15.28 -61.66 -46.53
C LYS A 6 14.60 -62.34 -47.68
N VAL A 7 15.35 -62.44 -48.78
CA VAL A 7 15.07 -63.27 -49.94
C VAL A 7 15.40 -64.70 -49.62
N PHE A 8 14.52 -65.70 -49.91
CA PHE A 8 14.86 -67.06 -50.23
C PHE A 8 13.99 -67.51 -51.39
N SER A 9 14.68 -67.94 -52.48
CA SER A 9 14.17 -68.46 -53.70
C SER A 9 13.70 -69.90 -53.49
N CYS A 10 12.48 -70.25 -53.93
CA CYS A 10 12.13 -71.53 -54.44
C CYS A 10 10.92 -71.42 -55.34
N LEU A 11 11.12 -71.86 -56.61
CA LEU A 11 10.12 -72.03 -57.63
C LEU A 11 9.11 -73.15 -57.25
N VAL A 12 7.80 -72.83 -57.33
CA VAL A 12 6.79 -73.70 -57.99
C VAL A 12 5.50 -72.83 -58.17
N SER A 13 4.91 -73.06 -59.33
CA SER A 13 3.81 -72.34 -59.96
C SER A 13 2.48 -72.23 -59.20
N LEU A 14 1.82 -71.21 -59.53
CA LEU A 14 0.39 -71.05 -59.85
C LEU A 14 -0.58 -70.65 -58.72
N VAL A 15 -1.34 -69.64 -59.08
CA VAL A 15 -2.57 -69.02 -58.62
C VAL A 15 -2.31 -67.73 -57.82
N ILE A 16 -2.36 -66.64 -58.57
CA ILE A 16 -2.45 -65.28 -58.03
C ILE A 16 -3.86 -65.08 -57.50
N VAL A 17 -4.05 -65.15 -56.17
CA VAL A 17 -5.13 -64.43 -55.50
C VAL A 17 -4.49 -63.21 -54.84
N SER A 18 -4.66 -62.08 -55.51
CA SER A 18 -4.24 -60.80 -54.95
C SER A 18 -5.14 -60.48 -53.78
N LEU A 19 -4.74 -60.86 -52.51
CA LEU A 19 -5.25 -60.18 -51.31
C LEU A 19 -4.60 -58.79 -51.24
N GLN A 20 -5.34 -57.76 -51.65
CA GLN A 20 -5.03 -56.45 -51.33
C GLN A 20 -5.25 -56.31 -49.80
N LEU A 21 -4.20 -56.42 -48.98
CA LEU A 21 -4.19 -55.85 -47.65
C LEU A 21 -4.14 -54.34 -47.84
N SER A 22 -5.29 -53.69 -47.81
CA SER A 22 -5.40 -52.29 -47.54
C SER A 22 -4.97 -52.10 -46.10
N CYS A 23 -3.70 -51.70 -45.85
CA CYS A 23 -3.34 -50.99 -44.65
C CYS A 23 -4.17 -49.70 -44.67
N GLY A 24 -5.26 -49.66 -43.94
CA GLY A 24 -5.98 -48.45 -43.65
C GLY A 24 -5.02 -47.54 -42.85
N ASP A 25 -4.45 -46.58 -43.57
CA ASP A 25 -3.73 -45.47 -42.97
C ASP A 25 -4.79 -44.60 -42.25
N SER A 26 -5.01 -44.89 -40.96
CA SER A 26 -5.80 -44.06 -40.07
C SER A 26 -4.94 -42.89 -39.52
N SER A 27 -4.08 -42.33 -40.36
CA SER A 27 -3.38 -41.10 -40.04
C SER A 27 -4.28 -39.91 -40.40
N GLY A 28 -5.13 -39.53 -39.47
CA GLY A 28 -5.36 -38.11 -39.31
C GLY A 28 -3.99 -37.44 -39.11
N PRO A 29 -3.82 -36.17 -39.47
CA PRO A 29 -2.51 -35.55 -39.34
C PRO A 29 -2.01 -35.68 -37.88
N ASP A 30 -0.83 -36.31 -37.70
CA ASP A 30 -0.20 -36.55 -36.40
C ASP A 30 0.00 -35.25 -35.54
N ASN A 31 -0.43 -34.12 -36.04
CA ASN A 31 -0.30 -32.78 -35.45
C ASN A 31 -1.66 -32.09 -35.23
N ALA A 32 -2.77 -32.82 -35.15
CA ALA A 32 -4.09 -32.25 -34.86
C ALA A 32 -4.23 -31.94 -33.35
N ALA A 33 -4.70 -30.74 -33.01
CA ALA A 33 -4.96 -30.40 -31.62
C ALA A 33 -5.97 -31.34 -30.97
N ALA A 34 -5.58 -31.99 -29.87
CA ALA A 34 -6.37 -32.98 -29.14
C ALA A 34 -6.71 -32.52 -27.70
N THR A 35 -5.83 -31.75 -27.06
CA THR A 35 -6.05 -31.26 -25.72
C THR A 35 -5.56 -29.83 -25.60
N ILE A 36 -6.22 -29.05 -24.72
CA ILE A 36 -5.81 -27.70 -24.29
C ILE A 36 -5.80 -27.68 -22.76
N THR A 37 -4.73 -27.17 -22.19
CA THR A 37 -4.60 -27.01 -20.72
C THR A 37 -4.02 -25.65 -20.37
N ALA A 38 -4.20 -25.22 -19.11
CA ALA A 38 -3.54 -24.02 -18.62
C ALA A 38 -2.02 -24.19 -18.61
N HIS A 39 -1.30 -23.16 -19.06
CA HIS A 39 0.15 -23.07 -18.97
C HIS A 39 0.58 -22.11 -17.85
N SER A 40 -0.19 -21.02 -17.61
CA SER A 40 -0.04 -20.13 -16.47
C SER A 40 -0.92 -20.53 -15.29
N SER A 41 -0.82 -19.80 -14.18
CA SER A 41 -1.74 -19.93 -13.05
C SER A 41 -3.20 -19.71 -13.48
N THR A 42 -4.12 -20.57 -12.99
CA THR A 42 -5.57 -20.42 -13.26
C THR A 42 -6.28 -19.59 -12.20
N THR A 43 -5.60 -19.24 -11.11
CA THR A 43 -6.13 -18.41 -10.03
C THR A 43 -5.20 -17.23 -9.81
N LEU A 44 -5.72 -16.01 -9.97
CA LEU A 44 -5.00 -14.75 -9.90
C LEU A 44 -5.67 -13.81 -8.90
N THR A 45 -4.95 -12.78 -8.49
CA THR A 45 -5.49 -11.67 -7.70
C THR A 45 -4.93 -10.38 -8.28
N GLY A 46 -5.71 -9.32 -8.32
CA GLY A 46 -5.30 -8.01 -8.78
C GLY A 46 -6.23 -6.92 -8.28
N ALA A 47 -5.79 -5.66 -8.32
CA ALA A 47 -6.66 -4.55 -8.01
C ALA A 47 -7.81 -4.47 -9.02
N ALA A 48 -9.03 -4.23 -8.56
CA ALA A 48 -10.17 -4.04 -9.43
C ALA A 48 -9.92 -2.87 -10.40
N GLY A 49 -10.28 -3.06 -11.68
CA GLY A 49 -10.00 -2.10 -12.73
C GLY A 49 -8.56 -2.11 -13.27
N SER A 50 -7.67 -2.96 -12.74
CA SER A 50 -6.26 -3.03 -13.14
C SER A 50 -5.93 -4.28 -13.94
N GLN A 51 -4.83 -4.26 -14.67
CA GLN A 51 -4.33 -5.42 -15.41
C GLN A 51 -3.70 -6.43 -14.42
N VAL A 52 -3.98 -7.73 -14.65
CA VAL A 52 -3.32 -8.81 -13.89
C VAL A 52 -1.81 -8.81 -14.15
N SER A 53 -1.02 -9.15 -13.12
CA SER A 53 0.45 -9.18 -13.21
C SER A 53 0.98 -10.37 -14.01
N GLU A 54 0.28 -11.52 -13.96
CA GLU A 54 0.58 -12.70 -14.75
C GLU A 54 -0.45 -12.87 -15.85
N LEU A 55 -0.01 -12.95 -17.10
CA LEU A 55 -0.91 -13.10 -18.24
C LEU A 55 -1.37 -14.54 -18.40
N PRO A 56 -2.70 -14.82 -18.45
CA PRO A 56 -3.23 -16.14 -18.76
C PRO A 56 -2.70 -16.71 -20.06
N SER A 57 -2.22 -17.95 -19.99
CA SER A 57 -1.73 -18.69 -21.13
C SER A 57 -2.16 -20.15 -21.11
N VAL A 58 -2.31 -20.72 -22.27
CA VAL A 58 -2.67 -22.14 -22.46
C VAL A 58 -1.63 -22.82 -23.34
N ILE A 59 -1.54 -24.15 -23.22
CA ILE A 59 -0.75 -24.99 -24.09
C ILE A 59 -1.65 -26.05 -24.75
N VAL A 60 -1.40 -26.30 -26.04
CA VAL A 60 -2.16 -27.24 -26.86
C VAL A 60 -1.29 -28.39 -27.23
N PHE A 61 -1.79 -29.62 -27.06
CA PHE A 61 -1.14 -30.87 -27.41
C PHE A 61 -1.94 -31.68 -28.43
N ASP A 62 -1.26 -32.49 -29.21
CA ASP A 62 -1.85 -33.54 -30.03
C ASP A 62 -2.20 -34.79 -29.20
N GLN A 63 -2.74 -35.83 -29.85
CA GLN A 63 -3.09 -37.09 -29.20
C GLN A 63 -1.88 -37.90 -28.67
N ASN A 64 -0.67 -37.56 -29.11
CA ASN A 64 0.59 -38.22 -28.68
C ASN A 64 1.26 -37.41 -27.54
N GLY A 65 0.68 -36.27 -27.11
CA GLY A 65 1.23 -35.38 -26.11
C GLY A 65 2.32 -34.43 -26.63
N ALA A 66 2.46 -34.30 -27.96
CA ALA A 66 3.38 -33.33 -28.54
C ALA A 66 2.70 -31.97 -28.64
N ALA A 67 3.46 -30.89 -28.40
CA ALA A 67 2.99 -29.51 -28.50
C ALA A 67 2.61 -29.14 -29.95
N VAL A 68 1.46 -28.46 -30.14
CA VAL A 68 0.95 -28.10 -31.48
C VAL A 68 1.06 -26.63 -31.72
N ALA A 69 1.87 -26.24 -32.70
CA ALA A 69 1.99 -24.87 -33.16
C ALA A 69 0.86 -24.47 -34.15
N GLY A 70 0.57 -23.19 -34.25
CA GLY A 70 -0.35 -22.64 -35.26
C GLY A 70 -1.85 -22.82 -34.92
N VAL A 71 -2.19 -23.29 -33.72
CA VAL A 71 -3.59 -23.44 -33.28
C VAL A 71 -4.15 -22.08 -32.88
N HIS A 72 -5.31 -21.71 -33.43
CA HIS A 72 -6.02 -20.50 -33.00
C HIS A 72 -6.68 -20.71 -31.67
N VAL A 73 -6.37 -19.81 -30.72
CA VAL A 73 -6.96 -19.75 -29.36
C VAL A 73 -7.70 -18.43 -29.22
N THR A 74 -8.95 -18.48 -28.77
CA THR A 74 -9.76 -17.30 -28.46
C THR A 74 -9.91 -17.16 -26.96
N PHE A 75 -9.51 -16.01 -26.44
CA PHE A 75 -9.76 -15.60 -25.04
C PHE A 75 -11.00 -14.71 -24.97
N ALA A 76 -11.82 -14.92 -23.95
CA ALA A 76 -13.03 -14.13 -23.71
C ALA A 76 -13.27 -13.90 -22.21
N VAL A 77 -13.58 -12.66 -21.81
CA VAL A 77 -14.09 -12.37 -20.48
C VAL A 77 -15.54 -12.90 -20.40
N THR A 78 -15.83 -13.75 -19.42
CA THR A 78 -17.13 -14.39 -19.25
C THR A 78 -17.88 -13.91 -18.02
N SER A 79 -17.18 -13.33 -17.04
CA SER A 79 -17.81 -12.67 -15.89
C SER A 79 -16.89 -11.61 -15.26
N GLY A 80 -17.44 -10.77 -14.36
CA GLY A 80 -16.71 -9.74 -13.62
C GLY A 80 -16.49 -8.44 -14.38
N GLY A 81 -16.73 -8.42 -15.69
CA GLY A 81 -16.47 -7.23 -16.53
C GLY A 81 -15.00 -7.09 -16.89
N GLY A 82 -14.58 -5.84 -17.18
CA GLY A 82 -13.21 -5.56 -17.63
C GLY A 82 -12.99 -5.77 -19.12
N SER A 83 -11.71 -5.90 -19.53
CA SER A 83 -11.35 -5.99 -20.94
C SER A 83 -10.11 -6.84 -21.15
N ILE A 84 -9.90 -7.29 -22.39
CA ILE A 84 -8.69 -7.99 -22.82
C ILE A 84 -8.12 -7.36 -24.08
N THR A 85 -6.80 -7.47 -24.23
CA THR A 85 -6.10 -7.23 -25.49
C THR A 85 -5.58 -8.57 -26.01
N GLY A 86 -5.36 -8.70 -27.32
CA GLY A 86 -4.89 -9.96 -27.90
C GLY A 86 -5.86 -11.13 -27.68
N ALA A 87 -7.18 -10.89 -27.80
CA ALA A 87 -8.23 -11.86 -27.62
C ALA A 87 -8.07 -13.10 -28.51
N ASN A 88 -7.48 -12.96 -29.70
CA ASN A 88 -7.16 -14.03 -30.61
C ASN A 88 -5.64 -14.21 -30.64
N ALA A 89 -5.16 -15.36 -30.19
CA ALA A 89 -3.76 -15.75 -30.17
C ALA A 89 -3.57 -17.01 -30.99
N THR A 90 -2.36 -17.23 -31.45
CA THR A 90 -1.97 -18.46 -32.18
C THR A 90 -0.84 -19.13 -31.37
N THR A 91 -0.91 -20.45 -31.19
CA THR A 91 0.13 -21.17 -30.47
C THR A 91 1.49 -21.07 -31.12
N SER A 92 2.53 -20.81 -30.31
CA SER A 92 3.95 -20.80 -30.71
C SER A 92 4.45 -22.20 -31.11
N ALA A 93 5.74 -22.30 -31.46
CA ALA A 93 6.39 -23.58 -31.71
C ALA A 93 6.32 -24.52 -30.49
N ASP A 94 6.25 -23.98 -29.28
CA ASP A 94 6.10 -24.72 -28.02
C ASP A 94 4.63 -25.03 -27.67
N GLY A 95 3.69 -24.76 -28.59
CA GLY A 95 2.27 -25.00 -28.40
C GLY A 95 1.57 -24.00 -27.47
N ILE A 96 2.20 -22.87 -27.10
CA ILE A 96 1.69 -21.93 -26.10
C ILE A 96 1.01 -20.75 -26.78
N ALA A 97 -0.19 -20.37 -26.29
CA ALA A 97 -0.89 -19.15 -26.63
C ALA A 97 -1.15 -18.33 -25.36
N THR A 98 -0.80 -17.04 -25.39
CA THR A 98 -0.93 -16.11 -24.26
C THR A 98 -1.84 -14.95 -24.66
N VAL A 99 -2.75 -14.52 -23.78
CA VAL A 99 -3.53 -13.29 -23.96
C VAL A 99 -2.62 -12.07 -23.93
N GLY A 100 -2.91 -11.02 -24.71
CA GLY A 100 -2.07 -9.82 -24.76
C GLY A 100 -2.17 -8.96 -23.48
N GLY A 101 -3.29 -9.04 -22.76
CA GLY A 101 -3.55 -8.35 -21.48
C GLY A 101 -4.93 -8.69 -20.98
N TRP A 102 -5.11 -8.74 -19.66
CA TRP A 102 -6.41 -8.89 -19.00
C TRP A 102 -6.56 -7.84 -17.91
N THR A 103 -7.40 -6.82 -18.15
CA THR A 103 -7.81 -5.82 -17.18
C THR A 103 -9.08 -6.29 -16.50
N LEU A 104 -9.08 -6.35 -15.16
CA LEU A 104 -10.24 -6.75 -14.36
C LEU A 104 -11.34 -5.71 -14.42
N GLY A 105 -12.57 -6.11 -14.12
CA GLY A 105 -13.67 -5.16 -13.94
C GLY A 105 -13.44 -4.24 -12.74
N SER A 106 -14.09 -3.08 -12.76
CA SER A 106 -14.00 -2.08 -11.68
C SER A 106 -14.73 -2.49 -10.39
N SER A 107 -15.54 -3.56 -10.42
CA SER A 107 -16.20 -4.10 -9.25
C SER A 107 -15.31 -5.15 -8.56
N PHE A 108 -15.34 -5.16 -7.23
CA PHE A 108 -14.61 -6.16 -6.44
C PHE A 108 -15.20 -7.56 -6.62
N GLY A 109 -14.37 -8.59 -6.46
CA GLY A 109 -14.78 -9.99 -6.53
C GLY A 109 -14.29 -10.72 -7.77
N THR A 110 -14.96 -11.82 -8.09
CA THR A 110 -14.49 -12.78 -9.10
C THR A 110 -14.70 -12.27 -10.53
N ASN A 111 -13.60 -12.28 -11.27
CA ASN A 111 -13.55 -12.10 -12.73
C ASN A 111 -13.20 -13.43 -13.37
N THR A 112 -13.77 -13.73 -14.53
CA THR A 112 -13.53 -14.99 -15.24
C THR A 112 -13.16 -14.73 -16.69
N LEU A 113 -12.07 -15.39 -17.12
CA LEU A 113 -11.60 -15.43 -18.52
C LEU A 113 -11.59 -16.89 -18.98
N THR A 114 -12.06 -17.15 -20.20
CA THR A 114 -11.98 -18.47 -20.82
C THR A 114 -11.08 -18.45 -22.05
N ALA A 115 -10.32 -19.53 -22.25
CA ALA A 115 -9.56 -19.79 -23.47
C ALA A 115 -10.16 -21.00 -24.20
N THR A 116 -10.44 -20.86 -25.49
CA THR A 116 -11.04 -21.90 -26.34
C THR A 116 -10.20 -22.12 -27.59
N ALA A 117 -10.06 -23.39 -28.02
CA ALA A 117 -9.42 -23.76 -29.26
C ALA A 117 -10.31 -24.76 -30.03
N GLY A 118 -10.99 -24.29 -31.08
CA GLY A 118 -11.93 -25.12 -31.84
C GLY A 118 -13.01 -25.73 -30.96
N SER A 119 -13.15 -27.08 -31.00
CA SER A 119 -14.12 -27.83 -30.23
C SER A 119 -13.55 -28.40 -28.91
N LEU A 120 -12.30 -28.06 -28.54
CA LEU A 120 -11.68 -28.55 -27.31
C LEU A 120 -12.36 -27.96 -26.08
N PRO A 121 -12.36 -28.66 -24.92
CA PRO A 121 -12.89 -28.09 -23.67
C PRO A 121 -12.23 -26.77 -23.31
N ALA A 122 -13.03 -25.79 -22.93
CA ALA A 122 -12.53 -24.47 -22.56
C ALA A 122 -11.66 -24.53 -21.28
N VAL A 123 -10.58 -23.78 -21.25
CA VAL A 123 -9.78 -23.54 -20.02
C VAL A 123 -10.28 -22.24 -19.37
N THR A 124 -10.55 -22.33 -18.08
CA THR A 124 -11.05 -21.18 -17.29
C THR A 124 -9.98 -20.66 -16.37
N PHE A 125 -9.81 -19.35 -16.38
CA PHE A 125 -8.98 -18.58 -15.45
C PHE A 125 -9.89 -17.73 -14.58
N THR A 126 -9.60 -17.64 -13.29
CA THR A 126 -10.31 -16.78 -12.34
C THR A 126 -9.35 -15.78 -11.73
N ALA A 127 -9.77 -14.54 -11.61
CA ALA A 127 -9.03 -13.52 -10.89
C ALA A 127 -9.95 -12.84 -9.87
N ASN A 128 -9.48 -12.70 -8.64
CA ASN A 128 -10.19 -11.93 -7.61
C ASN A 128 -9.78 -10.46 -7.71
N GLY A 129 -10.71 -9.59 -8.09
CA GLY A 129 -10.56 -8.13 -8.03
C GLY A 129 -10.70 -7.65 -6.60
N VAL A 130 -9.62 -7.13 -6.02
CA VAL A 130 -9.60 -6.59 -4.65
C VAL A 130 -9.70 -5.08 -4.65
N ASP A 131 -10.21 -4.51 -3.55
CA ASP A 131 -10.14 -3.06 -3.33
C ASP A 131 -8.68 -2.68 -3.07
N PRO A 132 -8.08 -1.82 -3.90
CA PRO A 132 -6.72 -1.36 -3.64
C PRO A 132 -6.58 -0.60 -2.32
N CYS A 133 -7.68 -0.02 -1.80
CA CYS A 133 -7.67 0.70 -0.53
C CYS A 133 -7.70 -0.23 0.70
N GLU A 134 -8.14 -1.48 0.54
CA GLU A 134 -8.09 -2.48 1.63
C GLU A 134 -6.79 -3.28 1.65
N ALA A 135 -6.04 -3.27 0.56
CA ALA A 135 -4.74 -3.95 0.48
C ALA A 135 -3.70 -3.15 1.26
N LYS A 136 -3.31 -3.65 2.44
CA LYS A 136 -2.24 -3.07 3.25
C LYS A 136 -1.05 -4.01 3.30
N ALA A 137 0.13 -3.46 3.06
CA ALA A 137 1.39 -4.14 3.34
C ALA A 137 1.76 -3.97 4.83
N THR A 138 2.77 -4.66 5.31
CA THR A 138 3.27 -4.47 6.68
C THR A 138 4.57 -3.66 6.65
N HIS A 139 4.64 -2.61 7.48
CA HIS A 139 5.89 -1.91 7.76
C HIS A 139 6.35 -2.20 9.18
N THR A 140 7.62 -2.62 9.34
CA THR A 140 8.21 -2.94 10.64
C THR A 140 9.03 -1.76 11.15
N ILE A 141 8.87 -1.38 12.42
CA ILE A 141 9.67 -0.32 13.04
C ILE A 141 11.15 -0.66 12.96
N GLY A 142 11.96 0.32 12.54
CA GLY A 142 13.40 0.18 12.34
C GLY A 142 13.78 -0.37 10.96
N SER A 143 12.83 -0.68 10.09
CA SER A 143 13.09 -1.16 8.73
C SER A 143 13.01 -0.04 7.68
N THR A 144 13.45 -0.38 6.46
CA THR A 144 13.23 0.40 5.24
C THR A 144 12.32 -0.40 4.34
N THR A 145 11.21 0.19 3.93
CA THR A 145 10.29 -0.36 2.92
C THR A 145 10.45 0.44 1.63
N ASN A 146 10.71 -0.25 0.52
CA ASN A 146 10.70 0.35 -0.81
C ASN A 146 9.31 0.18 -1.39
N GLY A 147 8.65 1.28 -1.73
CA GLY A 147 7.32 1.33 -2.32
C GLY A 147 7.29 2.08 -3.64
N GLY A 148 6.12 2.15 -4.23
CA GLY A 148 5.94 2.91 -5.47
C GLY A 148 4.48 3.17 -5.76
N LEU A 149 4.12 4.44 -5.88
CA LEU A 149 2.77 4.86 -6.26
C LEU A 149 2.53 4.61 -7.73
N THR A 150 1.40 4.00 -8.04
CA THR A 150 0.94 3.66 -9.39
C THR A 150 -0.52 4.11 -9.58
N VAL A 151 -0.98 4.13 -10.83
CA VAL A 151 -2.38 4.47 -11.17
C VAL A 151 -3.40 3.42 -10.68
N SER A 152 -2.94 2.25 -10.25
CA SER A 152 -3.76 1.15 -9.73
C SER A 152 -3.88 1.12 -8.22
N ASP A 153 -3.16 2.01 -7.51
CA ASP A 153 -3.23 2.07 -6.05
C ASP A 153 -4.51 2.74 -5.57
N CYS A 154 -4.74 2.69 -4.26
CA CYS A 154 -5.84 3.41 -3.64
C CYS A 154 -5.79 4.90 -4.01
N LYS A 155 -6.94 5.46 -4.30
CA LYS A 155 -7.06 6.86 -4.71
C LYS A 155 -7.91 7.63 -3.70
N PHE A 156 -7.38 8.75 -3.19
CA PHE A 156 -8.14 9.70 -2.40
C PHE A 156 -9.11 10.53 -3.26
N ALA A 157 -10.04 11.22 -2.60
CA ALA A 157 -11.06 12.03 -3.28
C ALA A 157 -10.47 13.19 -4.11
N ASP A 158 -9.28 13.67 -3.78
CA ASP A 158 -8.53 14.69 -4.52
C ASP A 158 -7.79 14.13 -5.75
N GLY A 159 -7.81 12.80 -5.92
CA GLY A 159 -7.21 12.08 -7.03
C GLY A 159 -5.78 11.59 -6.79
N THR A 160 -5.18 11.89 -5.63
CA THR A 160 -3.84 11.41 -5.26
C THR A 160 -3.83 9.93 -4.94
N PHE A 161 -2.70 9.24 -5.19
CA PHE A 161 -2.55 7.81 -4.94
C PHE A 161 -1.88 7.58 -3.58
N VAL A 162 -2.25 6.49 -2.89
CA VAL A 162 -1.73 6.14 -1.57
C VAL A 162 -1.50 4.65 -1.43
N ASP A 163 -0.36 4.28 -0.85
CA ASP A 163 -0.08 2.94 -0.33
C ASP A 163 -0.32 2.93 1.18
N PHE A 164 -1.05 1.92 1.66
CA PHE A 164 -1.29 1.74 3.08
C PHE A 164 -0.41 0.65 3.68
N TYR A 165 0.10 0.92 4.89
CA TYR A 165 0.93 -0.01 5.65
C TYR A 165 0.38 -0.19 7.06
N ASP A 166 0.11 -1.43 7.46
CA ASP A 166 -0.10 -1.76 8.86
C ASP A 166 1.23 -1.70 9.60
N VAL A 167 1.26 -1.00 10.74
CA VAL A 167 2.43 -0.91 11.62
C VAL A 167 2.02 -1.22 13.05
N THR A 168 2.82 -2.03 13.74
CA THR A 168 2.64 -2.35 15.15
C THR A 168 3.72 -1.68 16.00
N ILE A 169 3.29 -0.91 16.98
CA ILE A 169 4.11 -0.27 18.00
C ILE A 169 4.08 -1.17 19.25
N SER A 170 5.23 -1.64 19.69
CA SER A 170 5.33 -2.59 20.79
C SER A 170 5.43 -1.94 22.18
N THR A 171 5.86 -0.68 22.25
CA THR A 171 6.04 0.08 23.50
C THR A 171 5.63 1.53 23.29
N ASP A 172 5.08 2.14 24.36
CA ASP A 172 4.84 3.58 24.36
C ASP A 172 6.12 4.34 24.10
N GLY A 173 6.07 5.42 23.30
CA GLY A 173 7.27 6.22 23.03
C GLY A 173 7.13 7.17 21.87
N THR A 174 8.25 7.81 21.56
CA THR A 174 8.39 8.70 20.42
C THR A 174 8.92 7.94 19.22
N TYR A 175 8.24 8.09 18.09
CA TYR A 175 8.56 7.43 16.83
C TYR A 175 8.68 8.46 15.71
N VAL A 176 9.58 8.20 14.78
CA VAL A 176 9.76 8.99 13.56
C VAL A 176 9.48 8.09 12.37
N PHE A 177 8.69 8.62 11.44
CA PHE A 177 8.38 8.03 10.14
C PHE A 177 8.82 9.00 9.06
N ASN A 178 9.53 8.52 8.04
CA ASN A 178 9.97 9.34 6.92
C ASN A 178 9.56 8.68 5.62
N GLN A 179 9.01 9.47 4.71
CA GLN A 179 8.82 9.10 3.32
C GLN A 179 9.69 9.97 2.43
N LYS A 180 10.45 9.35 1.52
CA LYS A 180 11.37 10.04 0.61
C LYS A 180 11.15 9.59 -0.81
N SER A 181 11.12 10.54 -1.73
CA SER A 181 11.02 10.27 -3.16
C SER A 181 11.88 11.24 -3.97
N GLY A 182 12.55 10.71 -5.00
CA GLY A 182 13.17 11.54 -6.03
C GLY A 182 12.25 11.78 -7.24
N ALA A 183 11.02 11.21 -7.23
CA ALA A 183 10.08 11.23 -8.34
C ALA A 183 8.90 12.18 -8.11
N PHE A 184 8.53 12.42 -6.86
CA PHE A 184 7.38 13.25 -6.51
C PHE A 184 7.56 13.88 -5.11
N ASP A 185 6.77 14.90 -4.85
CA ASP A 185 6.59 15.56 -3.57
C ASP A 185 5.74 14.66 -2.66
N THR A 186 6.31 14.22 -1.52
CA THR A 186 5.69 13.21 -0.65
C THR A 186 4.64 13.80 0.27
N PHE A 187 3.68 13.00 0.70
CA PHE A 187 2.70 13.33 1.72
C PHE A 187 2.46 12.14 2.62
N LEU A 188 2.93 12.23 3.86
CA LEU A 188 2.88 11.13 4.82
C LEU A 188 1.74 11.33 5.81
N ILE A 189 1.01 10.26 6.10
CA ILE A 189 -0.10 10.28 7.04
C ILE A 189 0.05 9.10 8.01
N LEU A 190 -0.17 9.34 9.29
CA LEU A 190 -0.30 8.32 10.32
C LEU A 190 -1.74 8.31 10.82
N TYR A 191 -2.36 7.11 10.85
CA TYR A 191 -3.75 6.91 11.26
C TYR A 191 -3.88 5.95 12.43
N PHE A 192 -4.95 6.11 13.21
CA PHE A 192 -5.52 5.01 13.97
C PHE A 192 -6.09 3.93 13.03
N VAL A 193 -6.24 2.70 13.52
CA VAL A 193 -6.92 1.63 12.76
C VAL A 193 -8.39 1.93 12.43
N SER A 194 -9.00 2.91 13.13
CA SER A 194 -10.34 3.44 12.82
C SER A 194 -10.38 4.28 11.53
N GLY A 195 -9.21 4.69 11.00
CA GLY A 195 -9.10 5.60 9.86
C GLY A 195 -8.99 7.08 10.25
N ASP A 196 -9.10 7.43 11.54
CA ASP A 196 -8.91 8.81 11.99
C ASP A 196 -7.41 9.19 11.92
N PRO A 197 -7.05 10.36 11.39
CA PRO A 197 -5.66 10.78 11.29
C PRO A 197 -5.09 11.14 12.67
N ILE A 198 -3.85 10.70 12.92
CA ILE A 198 -3.05 11.11 14.08
C ILE A 198 -2.12 12.25 13.70
N ALA A 199 -1.48 12.14 12.54
CA ALA A 199 -0.45 13.06 12.08
C ALA A 199 -0.40 13.11 10.55
N VAL A 200 -0.03 14.26 10.01
CA VAL A 200 0.20 14.49 8.59
C VAL A 200 1.41 15.39 8.38
N ASN A 201 2.16 15.15 7.33
CA ASN A 201 3.25 16.03 6.92
C ASN A 201 3.53 15.90 5.42
N ASP A 202 3.75 17.02 4.73
CA ASP A 202 4.15 17.08 3.33
C ASP A 202 5.63 17.44 3.16
N ASP A 203 6.16 18.36 3.97
CA ASP A 203 7.52 18.85 3.87
C ASP A 203 8.29 18.72 5.19
N PHE A 204 9.53 18.26 5.11
CA PHE A 204 10.47 18.30 6.22
C PHE A 204 11.77 19.01 5.80
N GLY A 205 12.05 20.14 6.45
CA GLY A 205 13.23 20.95 6.14
C GLY A 205 13.03 21.81 4.90
N THR A 206 13.97 21.72 3.94
CA THR A 206 13.94 22.49 2.67
C THR A 206 13.60 21.63 1.46
N GLY A 207 13.23 20.39 1.67
CA GLY A 207 12.94 19.41 0.61
C GLY A 207 11.48 19.03 0.56
N SER A 208 11.12 18.20 -0.40
CA SER A 208 9.80 17.61 -0.62
C SER A 208 9.64 16.21 0.02
N ASP A 209 10.52 15.86 0.96
CA ASP A 209 10.41 14.63 1.76
C ASP A 209 9.53 14.88 2.98
N SER A 210 8.70 13.92 3.36
CA SER A 210 7.82 14.02 4.52
C SER A 210 8.41 13.35 5.74
N ARG A 211 8.19 13.95 6.93
CA ARG A 211 8.58 13.38 8.23
C ARG A 211 7.51 13.61 9.29
N ILE A 212 7.05 12.55 9.92
CA ILE A 212 6.21 12.59 11.11
C ILE A 212 7.04 12.18 12.33
N LYS A 213 7.03 13.00 13.39
CA LYS A 213 7.46 12.63 14.73
C LYS A 213 6.23 12.59 15.63
N ALA A 214 5.99 11.46 16.28
CA ALA A 214 4.78 11.25 17.08
C ALA A 214 5.08 10.52 18.39
N ILE A 215 4.46 10.97 19.47
CA ILE A 215 4.41 10.29 20.77
C ILE A 215 3.13 9.48 20.80
N ILE A 216 3.26 8.16 20.70
CA ILE A 216 2.13 7.24 20.55
C ILE A 216 2.29 6.04 21.48
N PRO A 217 1.17 5.50 22.02
CA PRO A 217 1.19 4.30 22.84
C PRO A 217 1.42 3.04 22.00
N ALA A 218 1.73 1.93 22.67
CA ALA A 218 1.74 0.61 22.06
C ALA A 218 0.37 0.30 21.42
N GLY A 219 0.38 -0.26 20.23
CA GLY A 219 -0.85 -0.52 19.49
C GLY A 219 -0.61 -0.76 18.01
N SER A 220 -1.72 -0.88 17.28
CA SER A 220 -1.72 -1.01 15.82
C SER A 220 -2.13 0.30 15.17
N TYR A 221 -1.44 0.67 14.10
CA TYR A 221 -1.60 1.91 13.37
C TYR A 221 -1.52 1.65 11.88
N ILE A 222 -1.89 2.66 11.08
CA ILE A 222 -1.80 2.61 9.62
C ILE A 222 -0.97 3.81 9.16
N ILE A 223 -0.01 3.56 8.26
CA ILE A 223 0.73 4.60 7.56
C ILE A 223 0.14 4.71 6.15
N GLY A 224 -0.20 5.92 5.72
CA GLY A 224 -0.50 6.26 4.33
C GLY A 224 0.69 6.97 3.71
N ALA A 225 1.35 6.29 2.77
CA ALA A 225 2.41 6.88 1.95
C ALA A 225 1.79 7.41 0.65
N ASN A 226 1.68 8.73 0.53
CA ASN A 226 0.97 9.43 -0.52
C ASN A 226 1.91 10.42 -1.23
N SER A 227 1.45 11.04 -2.31
CA SER A 227 2.03 12.20 -2.96
C SER A 227 1.20 13.46 -2.69
N TYR A 228 1.85 14.61 -2.52
CA TYR A 228 1.17 15.90 -2.32
C TYR A 228 0.28 16.28 -3.52
N ASN A 229 0.73 15.97 -4.74
CA ASN A 229 -0.03 16.14 -5.97
C ASN A 229 -0.28 14.78 -6.64
N VAL A 230 -1.19 14.71 -7.61
CA VAL A 230 -1.46 13.49 -8.40
C VAL A 230 -0.20 13.08 -9.15
N SER A 231 0.59 12.19 -8.54
CA SER A 231 1.88 11.72 -9.04
C SER A 231 2.07 10.24 -8.78
N THR A 232 2.95 9.61 -9.56
CA THR A 232 3.37 8.22 -9.43
C THR A 232 4.88 8.13 -9.41
N GLY A 233 5.43 7.06 -8.86
CA GLY A 233 6.88 6.85 -8.80
C GLY A 233 7.32 6.09 -7.57
N SER A 234 8.60 5.77 -7.49
CA SER A 234 9.18 5.04 -6.36
C SER A 234 9.43 5.95 -5.16
N TYR A 235 9.32 5.38 -3.96
CA TYR A 235 9.67 6.02 -2.71
C TYR A 235 10.30 5.03 -1.72
N THR A 236 10.85 5.57 -0.63
CA THR A 236 11.28 4.78 0.54
C THR A 236 10.51 5.25 1.77
N LEU A 237 10.02 4.30 2.57
CA LEU A 237 9.42 4.53 3.88
C LEU A 237 10.36 3.97 4.95
N THR A 238 10.74 4.80 5.92
CA THR A 238 11.57 4.39 7.06
C THR A 238 10.93 4.79 8.37
N SER A 239 11.22 4.06 9.44
CA SER A 239 10.79 4.41 10.78
C SER A 239 11.84 4.04 11.83
N ALA A 240 11.81 4.76 12.95
CA ALA A 240 12.68 4.49 14.09
C ALA A 240 12.02 4.99 15.39
N THR A 241 12.51 4.50 16.53
CA THR A 241 12.31 5.19 17.82
C THR A 241 13.17 6.44 17.85
N ASP A 242 12.68 7.52 18.43
CA ASP A 242 13.41 8.77 18.57
C ASP A 242 13.29 9.28 20.01
N ALA A 243 14.38 9.15 20.75
CA ALA A 243 14.50 9.63 22.13
C ALA A 243 15.08 11.06 22.21
N ALA A 244 15.34 11.71 21.06
CA ALA A 244 15.93 13.05 21.04
C ALA A 244 14.92 14.10 21.53
N SER A 245 15.42 15.12 22.20
CA SER A 245 14.66 16.32 22.61
C SER A 245 13.99 16.97 21.38
N ILE A 246 12.87 17.64 21.63
CA ILE A 246 12.24 18.50 20.64
C ILE A 246 13.09 19.77 20.52
N THR A 247 13.52 20.10 19.31
CA THR A 247 14.37 21.27 19.05
C THR A 247 13.94 22.00 17.77
N ASN A 248 14.32 23.26 17.63
CA ASN A 248 14.20 24.02 16.37
C ASN A 248 12.75 24.07 15.79
N CYS A 249 11.74 24.29 16.60
CA CYS A 249 10.36 24.34 16.16
C CYS A 249 9.83 23.03 15.52
N GLU A 250 10.40 21.88 15.91
CA GLU A 250 9.95 20.60 15.38
C GLU A 250 8.48 20.36 15.77
N THR A 251 7.68 19.92 14.81
CA THR A 251 6.30 19.50 15.03
C THR A 251 6.27 18.09 15.59
N VAL A 252 5.72 17.91 16.78
CA VAL A 252 5.50 16.60 17.40
C VAL A 252 4.01 16.33 17.54
N PHE A 253 3.57 15.19 17.05
CA PHE A 253 2.19 14.76 17.21
C PHE A 253 2.03 13.91 18.47
N VAL A 254 0.89 14.05 19.14
CA VAL A 254 0.54 13.28 20.35
C VAL A 254 -0.87 12.75 20.26
N VAL A 255 -1.14 11.69 20.99
CA VAL A 255 -2.50 11.15 21.16
C VAL A 255 -2.90 11.19 22.63
N PRO A 256 -4.21 11.27 22.97
CA PRO A 256 -4.66 11.16 24.35
C PRO A 256 -4.16 9.86 24.99
N GLY A 257 -3.73 9.96 26.26
CA GLY A 257 -3.12 8.85 26.99
C GLY A 257 -1.60 8.82 26.97
N THR A 258 -0.95 9.77 26.27
CA THR A 258 0.51 9.84 26.18
C THR A 258 1.11 10.93 27.09
N GLY A 259 2.43 10.81 27.29
CA GLY A 259 3.23 11.81 28.00
C GLY A 259 4.70 11.67 27.65
N THR A 260 5.46 12.73 27.94
CA THR A 260 6.91 12.81 27.70
C THR A 260 7.59 13.69 28.74
N THR A 261 8.91 13.58 28.85
CA THR A 261 9.77 14.54 29.55
C THR A 261 10.63 15.23 28.53
N GLN A 262 10.68 16.57 28.62
CA GLN A 262 11.42 17.42 27.69
C GLN A 262 12.12 18.55 28.45
N THR A 263 12.87 19.37 27.74
CA THR A 263 13.53 20.53 28.29
C THR A 263 13.30 21.70 27.36
N LEU A 264 12.77 22.81 27.88
CA LEU A 264 12.76 24.07 27.14
C LEU A 264 14.18 24.59 26.99
N GLU A 265 14.60 24.84 25.76
CA GLU A 265 15.94 25.25 25.38
C GLU A 265 15.91 26.54 24.54
N THR A 266 17.03 27.20 24.43
CA THR A 266 17.17 28.41 23.59
C THR A 266 17.08 28.12 22.09
N SER A 267 17.17 26.86 21.70
CA SER A 267 16.98 26.36 20.32
C SER A 267 15.52 26.11 19.95
N ASP A 268 14.60 26.13 20.93
CA ASP A 268 13.19 25.86 20.68
C ASP A 268 12.49 27.00 19.95
N CYS A 269 11.23 26.78 19.54
CA CYS A 269 10.40 27.85 19.02
C CYS A 269 10.37 29.03 19.97
N SER A 270 10.43 30.23 19.43
CA SER A 270 10.26 31.44 20.22
C SER A 270 9.05 32.24 19.77
N ARG A 271 8.18 32.57 20.72
CA ARG A 271 7.04 33.46 20.52
C ARG A 271 7.10 34.62 21.50
N GLY A 272 7.42 35.81 21.00
CA GLY A 272 7.48 36.99 21.85
C GLY A 272 8.55 36.95 22.97
N GLY A 273 9.61 36.16 22.78
CA GLY A 273 10.69 35.96 23.77
C GLY A 273 10.48 34.77 24.72
N PHE A 274 9.43 33.98 24.56
CA PHE A 274 9.15 32.77 25.29
C PHE A 274 9.55 31.57 24.42
N TYR A 275 10.33 30.64 24.96
CA TYR A 275 10.62 29.37 24.28
C TYR A 275 9.44 28.41 24.45
N GLU A 276 9.08 27.66 23.38
CA GLU A 276 7.95 26.74 23.41
C GLU A 276 8.22 25.48 22.61
N ASP A 277 7.77 24.31 23.14
CA ASP A 277 7.58 23.10 22.37
C ASP A 277 6.13 22.99 21.92
N ARG A 278 5.90 22.44 20.72
CA ARG A 278 4.58 22.36 20.09
C ARG A 278 4.15 20.94 19.88
N TYR A 279 3.06 20.55 20.54
CA TYR A 279 2.45 19.23 20.42
C TYR A 279 1.15 19.32 19.64
N PHE A 280 1.10 18.67 18.49
CA PHE A 280 -0.09 18.65 17.65
C PHE A 280 -0.95 17.43 18.00
N ILE A 281 -2.26 17.62 18.05
CA ILE A 281 -3.24 16.58 18.37
C ILE A 281 -4.46 16.74 17.47
N TYR A 282 -4.92 15.62 16.87
CA TYR A 282 -6.21 15.60 16.18
C TYR A 282 -7.32 15.30 17.18
N LEU A 283 -8.36 16.13 17.19
CA LEU A 283 -9.53 15.96 18.05
C LEU A 283 -10.81 16.03 17.21
N THR A 284 -11.78 15.22 17.61
CA THR A 284 -13.14 15.25 17.05
C THR A 284 -14.03 16.23 17.85
N THR A 285 -15.07 16.73 17.21
CA THR A 285 -16.03 17.65 17.84
C THR A 285 -16.58 17.06 19.15
N GLY A 286 -16.47 17.81 20.23
CA GLY A 286 -16.93 17.41 21.56
C GLY A 286 -15.93 16.55 22.34
N GLN A 287 -14.83 16.13 21.74
CA GLN A 287 -13.77 15.40 22.45
C GLN A 287 -13.11 16.31 23.48
N ALA A 288 -13.06 15.84 24.72
CA ALA A 288 -12.42 16.54 25.83
C ALA A 288 -11.03 15.94 26.10
N ILE A 289 -10.07 16.81 26.41
CA ILE A 289 -8.74 16.44 26.88
C ILE A 289 -8.35 17.20 28.12
N THR A 290 -7.42 16.62 28.88
CA THR A 290 -6.68 17.29 29.95
C THR A 290 -5.20 17.30 29.59
N ALA A 291 -4.64 18.47 29.30
CA ALA A 291 -3.21 18.66 29.11
C ALA A 291 -2.58 19.14 30.41
N SER A 292 -1.47 18.52 30.83
CA SER A 292 -0.75 18.88 32.05
C SER A 292 0.74 19.05 31.78
N MET A 293 1.33 20.08 32.35
CA MET A 293 2.77 20.36 32.33
C MET A 293 3.23 20.57 33.76
N ASN A 294 4.23 19.79 34.20
CA ASN A 294 4.77 19.90 35.54
C ASN A 294 6.28 20.13 35.47
N SER A 295 6.77 21.07 36.29
CA SER A 295 8.22 21.37 36.36
C SER A 295 8.60 21.85 37.75
N THR A 296 9.82 21.48 38.15
CA THR A 296 10.48 22.06 39.35
C THR A 296 11.51 23.13 38.97
N SER A 297 11.72 23.33 37.66
CA SER A 297 12.78 24.21 37.15
C SER A 297 12.27 25.50 36.52
N ILE A 298 11.05 25.48 36.01
CA ILE A 298 10.38 26.62 35.37
C ILE A 298 8.96 26.75 35.85
N ASP A 299 8.39 27.93 35.75
CA ASP A 299 6.99 28.23 35.97
C ASP A 299 6.21 27.85 34.71
N SER A 300 5.51 26.69 34.77
CA SER A 300 4.89 26.05 33.61
C SER A 300 3.72 26.86 33.06
N TYR A 301 3.61 26.93 31.74
CA TYR A 301 2.49 27.57 31.06
C TYR A 301 2.03 26.71 29.89
N LEU A 302 0.73 26.45 29.81
CA LEU A 302 0.09 25.72 28.73
C LEU A 302 -0.87 26.61 27.95
N ALA A 303 -0.82 26.49 26.62
CA ALA A 303 -1.77 27.16 25.74
C ALA A 303 -2.23 26.22 24.63
N VAL A 304 -3.53 26.18 24.37
CA VAL A 304 -4.15 25.41 23.29
C VAL A 304 -4.56 26.35 22.18
N TYR A 305 -4.13 26.03 20.98
CA TYR A 305 -4.38 26.83 19.79
C TYR A 305 -5.04 26.00 18.69
N ARG A 306 -5.76 26.69 17.81
CA ARG A 306 -6.15 26.19 16.50
C ARG A 306 -5.41 26.96 15.43
N ARG A 307 -4.78 26.25 14.49
CA ARG A 307 -4.22 26.86 13.28
C ARG A 307 -5.32 27.09 12.25
N ASN A 308 -5.44 28.32 11.78
CA ASN A 308 -6.37 28.71 10.75
C ASN A 308 -5.79 28.44 9.35
N GLN A 309 -6.62 28.45 8.32
CA GLN A 309 -6.19 28.26 6.93
C GLN A 309 -5.22 29.35 6.43
N ASP A 310 -5.24 30.55 7.03
CA ASP A 310 -4.32 31.65 6.75
C ASP A 310 -3.01 31.55 7.54
N LEU A 311 -2.73 30.42 8.16
CA LEU A 311 -1.57 30.12 9.00
C LEU A 311 -1.48 30.96 10.30
N THR A 312 -2.53 31.69 10.66
CA THR A 312 -2.64 32.35 11.98
C THR A 312 -3.10 31.36 13.04
N ASP A 313 -2.73 31.63 14.30
CA ASP A 313 -3.09 30.79 15.43
C ASP A 313 -4.14 31.48 16.28
N THR A 314 -5.27 30.85 16.51
CA THR A 314 -6.29 31.33 17.45
C THR A 314 -6.11 30.62 18.79
N LEU A 315 -5.85 31.36 19.85
CA LEU A 315 -5.81 30.89 21.24
C LEU A 315 -7.22 30.47 21.68
N LEU A 316 -7.36 29.25 22.21
CA LEU A 316 -8.62 28.67 22.64
C LEU A 316 -8.69 28.46 24.15
N ALA A 317 -7.58 28.09 24.78
CA ALA A 317 -7.48 27.88 26.21
C ALA A 317 -6.04 28.08 26.68
N GLN A 318 -5.85 28.49 27.92
CA GLN A 318 -4.53 28.64 28.53
C GLN A 318 -4.60 28.53 30.04
N ASN A 319 -3.48 28.15 30.67
CA ASN A 319 -3.31 28.17 32.13
C ASN A 319 -1.82 28.15 32.49
N ASP A 320 -1.45 28.90 33.53
CA ASP A 320 -0.10 28.92 34.12
C ASP A 320 -0.03 28.26 35.49
N ASN A 321 -1.17 28.10 36.19
CA ASN A 321 -1.22 27.56 37.53
C ASN A 321 -2.40 26.59 37.69
N LYS A 322 -2.10 25.33 37.92
CA LYS A 322 -3.10 24.26 38.06
C LYS A 322 -4.09 24.50 39.24
N ASP A 323 -3.59 25.00 40.33
CA ASP A 323 -4.34 25.17 41.57
C ASP A 323 -4.03 26.46 42.35
N GLY A 324 -3.27 27.39 41.74
CA GLY A 324 -2.87 28.65 42.34
C GLY A 324 -1.79 28.55 43.43
N THR A 325 -1.24 27.36 43.66
CA THR A 325 -0.22 27.10 44.70
C THR A 325 1.05 26.47 44.14
N THR A 326 0.99 25.93 42.94
CA THR A 326 2.11 25.28 42.23
C THR A 326 2.43 25.98 40.93
N ASN A 327 3.68 25.85 40.49
CA ASN A 327 4.12 26.33 39.17
C ASN A 327 3.77 25.33 38.03
N ASP A 328 2.88 24.37 38.31
CA ASP A 328 2.41 23.39 37.34
C ASP A 328 1.19 23.94 36.59
N ALA A 329 1.12 23.70 35.28
CA ALA A 329 0.01 24.11 34.45
C ALA A 329 -0.90 22.93 34.07
N GLN A 330 -2.21 23.18 34.01
CA GLN A 330 -3.19 22.21 33.51
C GLN A 330 -4.31 22.91 32.75
N VAL A 331 -4.60 22.44 31.54
CA VAL A 331 -5.71 22.92 30.71
C VAL A 331 -6.70 21.79 30.47
N LEU A 332 -7.97 22.04 30.77
CA LEU A 332 -9.10 21.24 30.32
C LEU A 332 -9.67 21.89 29.07
N PHE A 333 -9.73 21.13 27.98
CA PHE A 333 -10.17 21.63 26.71
C PHE A 333 -11.14 20.67 26.03
N THR A 334 -12.22 21.20 25.45
CA THR A 334 -13.17 20.43 24.62
C THR A 334 -13.14 20.99 23.19
N ALA A 335 -12.88 20.13 22.24
CA ALA A 335 -12.76 20.54 20.83
C ALA A 335 -14.08 21.02 20.25
N PRO A 336 -14.18 22.26 19.74
CA PRO A 336 -15.41 22.81 19.15
C PRO A 336 -15.71 22.23 17.75
N SER A 337 -14.73 21.62 17.08
CA SER A 337 -14.86 21.03 15.75
C SER A 337 -13.78 19.96 15.53
N ASN A 338 -13.97 19.10 14.53
CA ASN A 338 -12.92 18.17 14.08
C ASN A 338 -11.71 18.97 13.54
N GLY A 339 -10.51 18.50 13.81
CA GLY A 339 -9.28 19.05 13.24
C GLY A 339 -8.06 18.93 14.14
N PHE A 340 -6.95 19.47 13.61
CA PHE A 340 -5.71 19.56 14.36
C PHE A 340 -5.70 20.82 15.23
N TYR A 341 -5.31 20.59 16.47
CA TYR A 341 -5.01 21.61 17.47
C TYR A 341 -3.54 21.46 17.86
N PHE A 342 -2.93 22.51 18.38
CA PHE A 342 -1.63 22.34 19.00
C PHE A 342 -1.62 22.89 20.42
N ILE A 343 -0.85 22.21 21.29
CA ILE A 343 -0.63 22.57 22.67
C ILE A 343 0.80 23.08 22.76
N ALA A 344 0.97 24.34 23.10
CA ALA A 344 2.27 24.93 23.40
C ALA A 344 2.57 24.72 24.88
N THR A 345 3.71 24.08 25.18
CA THR A 345 4.31 24.03 26.51
C THR A 345 5.39 25.08 26.57
N THR A 346 5.31 25.99 27.53
CA THR A 346 6.23 27.13 27.68
C THR A 346 6.37 27.51 29.17
N SER A 347 7.05 28.59 29.46
CA SER A 347 7.10 29.19 30.80
C SER A 347 6.31 30.50 30.83
N SER A 348 5.77 30.84 31.99
CA SER A 348 5.23 32.17 32.24
C SER A 348 6.31 33.27 32.24
N ASN A 349 7.60 32.88 32.30
CA ASN A 349 8.74 33.80 32.33
C ASN A 349 9.47 33.76 30.99
N ALA A 350 9.62 34.92 30.34
CA ALA A 350 10.34 35.08 29.08
C ALA A 350 11.80 34.62 29.21
N GLY A 351 12.32 33.91 28.22
CA GLY A 351 13.68 33.41 28.18
C GLY A 351 14.00 32.26 29.16
N ALA A 352 13.00 31.77 29.89
CA ALA A 352 13.21 30.63 30.80
C ALA A 352 13.46 29.34 30.05
N THR A 353 14.41 28.56 30.55
CA THR A 353 14.76 27.20 30.07
C THR A 353 14.77 26.23 31.25
N GLY A 354 14.41 24.97 31.00
CA GLY A 354 14.41 23.96 32.06
C GLY A 354 13.58 22.73 31.73
N ALA A 355 13.83 21.67 32.47
CA ALA A 355 13.13 20.39 32.28
C ALA A 355 11.66 20.44 32.75
N TYR A 356 10.80 19.74 32.02
CA TYR A 356 9.40 19.58 32.36
C TYR A 356 8.88 18.18 31.97
N SER A 357 7.77 17.77 32.53
CA SER A 357 6.97 16.64 32.05
C SER A 357 5.67 17.16 31.45
N PHE A 358 5.29 16.60 30.30
CA PHE A 358 4.03 16.89 29.61
C PHE A 358 3.21 15.62 29.47
N SER A 359 1.90 15.74 29.63
CA SER A 359 0.97 14.64 29.35
C SER A 359 -0.37 15.18 28.84
N VAL A 360 -1.03 14.39 27.99
CA VAL A 360 -2.38 14.63 27.51
C VAL A 360 -3.23 13.39 27.72
N ARG A 361 -4.45 13.58 28.29
CA ARG A 361 -5.38 12.48 28.61
C ARG A 361 -6.77 12.78 28.09
#